data_78b726af2c727f68d5f123551c8c56e8
#
_entry.id   78b726af2c727f68d5f123551c8c56e8
#
_cell.length_a   1.000
_cell.length_b   1.000
_cell.length_c   1.000
_cell.angle_alpha   90.00
_cell.angle_beta   90.00
_cell.angle_gamma   90.00
#
_symmetry.space_group_name_H-M   'P 1'
#
loop_
_entity.id
_entity.type
_entity.pdbx_description
1 polymer ?
#
loop_
_entity_poly.entity_id
_entity_poly.type
_entity_poly.pdbx_seq_one_letter_code
_entity_poly.pdbx_strand_id
1 'polypeptide(L)'
;MFDYWVGDDSLHFKNLYGTFKHITKKTSVYFICGNRDFLVSEGFFKATNIQPLPDIVLLQKNDQKILLMHGDTLCTDDKEYQKFRKLTRSADWKENFLNKSLDERMQICNELRRKSEQAKKIKQNT
;
A
#
# COMPACT_ATOMS: atom_id res chain seq x y z
N MET A 1 3.13 15.10 -2.49
CA MET A 1 3.20 13.73 -3.05
C MET A 1 3.16 12.74 -1.89
N PHE A 2 2.20 11.83 -1.89
CA PHE A 2 2.03 10.88 -0.80
C PHE A 2 2.98 9.70 -1.00
N ASP A 3 3.87 9.46 -0.04
CA ASP A 3 4.80 8.35 -0.13
C ASP A 3 4.27 7.08 0.53
N TYR A 4 3.71 7.23 1.72
CA TYR A 4 3.14 6.12 2.49
C TYR A 4 1.75 6.46 2.98
N TRP A 5 0.86 5.48 2.91
CA TRP A 5 -0.39 5.53 3.63
C TRP A 5 -0.11 5.29 5.11
N VAL A 6 -0.33 6.29 5.95
CA VAL A 6 0.00 6.23 7.39
C VAL A 6 -1.18 5.86 8.28
N GLY A 7 -2.31 5.57 7.68
CA GLY A 7 -3.56 5.20 8.36
C GLY A 7 -4.76 5.91 7.74
N ASP A 8 -5.93 5.32 7.87
CA ASP A 8 -7.18 5.85 7.29
C ASP A 8 -7.67 7.13 7.98
N ASP A 9 -7.14 7.44 9.16
CA ASP A 9 -7.44 8.64 9.93
C ASP A 9 -6.60 9.86 9.53
N SER A 10 -5.67 9.70 8.59
CA SER A 10 -4.82 10.78 8.11
C SER A 10 -5.62 11.88 7.41
N LEU A 11 -5.40 13.13 7.80
CA LEU A 11 -6.05 14.30 7.21
C LEU A 11 -5.76 14.46 5.71
N HIS A 12 -4.59 14.03 5.26
CA HIS A 12 -4.18 14.11 3.86
C HIS A 12 -5.08 13.31 2.92
N PHE A 13 -5.77 12.30 3.44
CA PHE A 13 -6.58 11.39 2.63
C PHE A 13 -8.07 11.71 2.66
N LYS A 14 -8.51 12.63 3.52
CA LYS A 14 -9.93 13.02 3.59
C LYS A 14 -10.49 13.50 2.25
N ASN A 15 -9.71 14.25 1.50
CA ASN A 15 -10.11 14.73 0.18
C ASN A 15 -10.25 13.61 -0.86
N LEU A 16 -9.48 12.53 -0.70
CA LEU A 16 -9.55 11.36 -1.58
C LEU A 16 -10.86 10.58 -1.39
N TYR A 17 -11.40 10.54 -0.17
CA TYR A 17 -12.66 9.84 0.11
C TYR A 17 -13.80 10.36 -0.76
N GLY A 18 -13.96 11.68 -0.84
CA GLY A 18 -15.00 12.29 -1.65
C GLY A 18 -14.86 11.99 -3.14
N THR A 19 -13.63 12.07 -3.66
CA THR A 19 -13.31 11.77 -5.05
C THR A 19 -13.62 10.32 -5.39
N PHE A 20 -13.12 9.37 -4.61
CA PHE A 20 -13.37 7.95 -4.86
C PHE A 20 -14.85 7.57 -4.67
N LYS A 21 -15.52 8.13 -3.66
CA LYS A 21 -16.95 7.92 -3.48
C LYS A 21 -17.77 8.40 -4.67
N HIS A 22 -17.34 9.47 -5.34
CA HIS A 22 -17.98 9.96 -6.57
C HIS A 22 -17.72 9.00 -7.75
N ILE A 23 -16.50 8.54 -7.91
CA ILE A 23 -16.10 7.62 -9.00
C ILE A 23 -16.83 6.28 -8.85
N THR A 24 -16.87 5.72 -7.65
CA THR A 24 -17.47 4.40 -7.40
C THR A 24 -18.99 4.36 -7.58
N LYS A 25 -19.65 5.52 -7.64
CA LYS A 25 -21.05 5.61 -8.07
C LYS A 25 -21.25 5.35 -9.57
N LYS A 26 -20.20 5.55 -10.36
CA LYS A 26 -20.26 5.46 -11.83
C LYS A 26 -19.61 4.21 -12.38
N THR A 27 -18.62 3.68 -11.68
CA THR A 27 -17.86 2.50 -12.11
C THR A 27 -17.36 1.71 -10.92
N SER A 28 -17.14 0.42 -11.11
CA SER A 28 -16.51 -0.44 -10.12
C SER A 28 -15.01 -0.11 -10.05
N VAL A 29 -14.49 0.07 -8.84
CA VAL A 29 -13.07 0.36 -8.59
C VAL A 29 -12.52 -0.72 -7.67
N TYR A 30 -11.37 -1.23 -8.02
CA TYR A 30 -10.67 -2.30 -7.29
C TYR A 30 -9.29 -1.81 -6.83
N PHE A 31 -8.82 -2.37 -5.73
CA PHE A 31 -7.55 -2.00 -5.13
C PHE A 31 -6.67 -3.23 -4.91
N ILE A 32 -5.47 -3.21 -5.43
CA ILE A 32 -4.40 -4.15 -5.09
C ILE A 32 -3.35 -3.37 -4.31
N CYS A 33 -3.01 -3.89 -3.13
CA CYS A 33 -2.06 -3.27 -2.23
C CYS A 33 -0.65 -3.24 -2.81
N GLY A 34 0.00 -2.09 -2.74
CA GLY A 34 1.41 -1.90 -3.09
C GLY A 34 2.33 -1.89 -1.87
N ASN A 35 3.53 -1.38 -2.06
CA ASN A 35 4.58 -1.35 -1.04
C ASN A 35 4.53 -0.11 -0.13
N ARG A 36 3.63 0.82 -0.38
CA ARG A 36 3.50 2.07 0.40
C ARG A 36 2.09 2.33 0.93
N ASP A 37 1.13 1.53 0.54
CA ASP A 37 -0.28 1.66 0.86
C ASP A 37 -0.86 0.42 1.57
N PHE A 38 0.00 -0.40 2.13
CA PHE A 38 -0.37 -1.63 2.85
C PHE A 38 -1.09 -1.38 4.18
N LEU A 39 -1.16 -0.13 4.64
CA LEU A 39 -1.92 0.28 5.83
C LEU A 39 -3.35 0.73 5.51
N VAL A 40 -3.72 0.80 4.23
CA VAL A 40 -5.12 1.01 3.85
C VAL A 40 -5.97 -0.11 4.43
N SER A 41 -7.03 0.25 5.14
CA SER A 41 -7.82 -0.69 5.89
C SER A 41 -9.30 -0.68 5.49
N GLU A 42 -10.07 -1.48 6.17
CA GLU A 42 -11.50 -1.65 5.93
C GLU A 42 -12.28 -0.32 6.02
N GLY A 43 -11.84 0.61 6.86
CA GLY A 43 -12.44 1.94 6.99
C GLY A 43 -12.42 2.72 5.68
N PHE A 44 -11.29 2.70 4.98
CA PHE A 44 -11.17 3.33 3.66
C PHE A 44 -12.08 2.66 2.62
N PHE A 45 -12.11 1.34 2.56
CA PHE A 45 -12.94 0.61 1.59
C PHE A 45 -14.42 0.83 1.82
N LYS A 46 -14.87 0.83 3.07
CA LYS A 46 -16.26 1.15 3.43
C LYS A 46 -16.63 2.59 3.08
N ALA A 47 -15.75 3.54 3.31
CA ALA A 47 -16.00 4.96 3.03
C ALA A 47 -16.05 5.28 1.55
N THR A 48 -15.26 4.59 0.73
CA THR A 48 -15.10 4.86 -0.71
C THR A 48 -15.86 3.91 -1.62
N ASN A 49 -16.30 2.78 -1.09
CA ASN A 49 -16.89 1.68 -1.87
C ASN A 49 -15.93 1.04 -2.89
N ILE A 50 -14.63 1.21 -2.69
CA ILE A 50 -13.58 0.50 -3.43
C ILE A 50 -13.52 -0.95 -2.92
N GLN A 51 -13.33 -1.90 -3.82
CA GLN A 51 -13.25 -3.31 -3.48
C GLN A 51 -11.78 -3.77 -3.38
N PRO A 52 -11.31 -4.19 -2.19
CA PRO A 52 -9.97 -4.75 -2.07
C PRO A 52 -9.87 -6.10 -2.78
N LEU A 53 -8.76 -6.31 -3.47
CA LEU A 53 -8.40 -7.56 -4.12
C LEU A 53 -7.23 -8.22 -3.39
N PRO A 54 -7.08 -9.54 -3.51
CA PRO A 54 -5.87 -10.24 -3.08
C PRO A 54 -4.62 -9.72 -3.81
N ASP A 55 -3.43 -9.99 -3.26
CA ASP A 55 -2.14 -9.56 -3.83
C ASP A 55 -1.92 -10.07 -5.27
N ILE A 56 -2.54 -11.17 -5.62
CA ILE A 56 -2.48 -11.77 -6.96
C ILE A 56 -3.89 -12.13 -7.40
N VAL A 57 -4.28 -11.66 -8.57
CA VAL A 57 -5.60 -11.92 -9.17
C VAL A 57 -5.43 -12.39 -10.60
N LEU A 58 -6.09 -13.49 -10.94
CA LEU A 58 -6.20 -13.96 -12.30
C LEU A 58 -7.55 -13.52 -12.88
N LEU A 59 -7.52 -12.67 -13.89
CA LEU A 59 -8.68 -12.30 -14.69
C LEU A 59 -8.75 -13.17 -15.93
N GLN A 60 -9.95 -13.59 -16.26
CA GLN A 60 -10.21 -14.28 -17.52
C GLN A 60 -11.25 -13.50 -18.31
N LYS A 61 -10.91 -13.16 -19.55
CA LYS A 61 -11.81 -12.51 -20.50
C LYS A 61 -11.67 -13.19 -21.85
N ASN A 62 -12.73 -13.82 -22.29
CA ASN A 62 -12.70 -14.71 -23.46
C ASN A 62 -11.62 -15.80 -23.26
N ASP A 63 -10.73 -15.98 -24.23
CA ASP A 63 -9.62 -16.94 -24.17
C ASP A 63 -8.32 -16.37 -23.56
N GLN A 64 -8.37 -15.13 -23.11
CA GLN A 64 -7.22 -14.45 -22.50
C GLN A 64 -7.23 -14.57 -20.98
N LYS A 65 -6.06 -14.88 -20.43
CA LYS A 65 -5.81 -14.86 -18.99
C LYS A 65 -4.85 -13.71 -18.66
N ILE A 66 -5.27 -12.83 -17.75
CA ILE A 66 -4.51 -11.66 -17.33
C ILE A 66 -4.20 -11.80 -15.84
N LEU A 67 -2.91 -11.78 -15.50
CA LEU A 67 -2.47 -11.82 -14.13
C LEU A 67 -2.24 -10.38 -13.63
N LEU A 68 -2.95 -10.00 -12.57
CA LEU A 68 -2.78 -8.71 -11.90
C LEU A 68 -2.03 -8.90 -10.59
N MET A 69 -0.96 -8.15 -10.40
CA MET A 69 -0.19 -8.11 -9.17
C MET A 69 0.60 -6.79 -9.09
N HIS A 70 1.00 -6.39 -7.87
CA HIS A 70 1.91 -5.25 -7.70
C HIS A 70 3.33 -5.57 -8.22
N GLY A 71 3.74 -6.83 -8.16
CA GLY A 71 5.02 -7.29 -8.69
C GLY A 71 6.19 -7.25 -7.70
N ASP A 72 6.03 -6.70 -6.52
CA ASP A 72 7.08 -6.62 -5.50
C ASP A 72 7.50 -7.98 -4.96
N THR A 73 6.61 -8.97 -4.99
CA THR A 73 6.92 -10.37 -4.64
C THR A 73 7.87 -11.05 -5.63
N LEU A 74 8.01 -10.51 -6.83
CA LEU A 74 8.93 -11.01 -7.84
C LEU A 74 10.38 -10.57 -7.59
N CYS A 75 10.60 -9.56 -6.76
CA CYS A 75 11.93 -9.06 -6.36
C CYS A 75 12.56 -9.97 -5.29
N THR A 76 12.72 -11.26 -5.60
CA THR A 76 13.19 -12.28 -4.65
C THR A 76 14.65 -12.10 -4.23
N ASP A 77 15.46 -11.45 -5.05
CA ASP A 77 16.87 -11.16 -4.76
C ASP A 77 17.05 -10.06 -3.72
N ASP A 78 16.07 -9.19 -3.55
CA ASP A 78 16.06 -8.16 -2.51
C ASP A 78 15.56 -8.73 -1.18
N LYS A 79 16.42 -9.52 -0.53
CA LYS A 79 16.08 -10.23 0.72
C LYS A 79 15.70 -9.28 1.86
N GLU A 80 16.33 -8.11 1.92
CA GLU A 80 16.00 -7.10 2.95
C GLU A 80 14.60 -6.53 2.73
N TYR A 81 14.23 -6.24 1.50
CA TYR A 81 12.89 -5.82 1.16
C TYR A 81 11.84 -6.91 1.48
N GLN A 82 12.11 -8.16 1.17
CA GLN A 82 11.19 -9.27 1.45
C GLN A 82 10.99 -9.48 2.97
N LYS A 83 12.03 -9.32 3.77
CA LYS A 83 11.92 -9.31 5.24
C LYS A 83 11.05 -8.15 5.73
N PHE A 84 11.32 -6.95 5.24
CA PHE A 84 10.52 -5.76 5.56
C PHE A 84 9.06 -5.95 5.17
N ARG A 85 8.80 -6.45 3.98
CA ARG A 85 7.45 -6.75 3.49
C ARG A 85 6.72 -7.72 4.41
N LYS A 86 7.36 -8.82 4.77
CA LYS A 86 6.79 -9.83 5.67
C LYS A 86 6.46 -9.24 7.06
N LEU A 87 7.37 -8.42 7.60
CA LEU A 87 7.17 -7.77 8.89
C LEU A 87 5.98 -6.80 8.86
N THR A 88 5.97 -5.88 7.91
CA THR A 88 4.96 -4.81 7.84
C THR A 88 3.58 -5.28 7.42
N ARG A 89 3.48 -6.47 6.82
CA ARG A 89 2.20 -7.12 6.49
C ARG A 89 1.60 -7.92 7.64
N SER A 90 2.37 -8.16 8.72
CA SER A 90 1.86 -8.85 9.90
C SER A 90 0.81 -8.01 10.64
N ALA A 91 -0.18 -8.68 11.20
CA ALA A 91 -1.24 -8.01 11.97
C ALA A 91 -0.67 -7.28 13.19
N ASP A 92 0.25 -7.92 13.91
CA ASP A 92 0.88 -7.35 15.11
C ASP A 92 1.63 -6.05 14.80
N TRP A 93 2.41 -6.02 13.73
CA TRP A 93 3.13 -4.83 13.34
C TRP A 93 2.18 -3.69 12.96
N LYS A 94 1.13 -4.00 12.19
CA LYS A 94 0.12 -3.02 11.78
C LYS A 94 -0.62 -2.43 12.98
N GLU A 95 -1.04 -3.28 13.91
CA GLU A 95 -1.71 -2.84 15.13
C GLU A 95 -0.81 -1.94 15.97
N ASN A 96 0.41 -2.36 16.25
CA ASN A 96 1.39 -1.56 16.99
C ASN A 96 1.71 -0.22 16.31
N PHE A 97 1.80 -0.20 15.00
CA PHE A 97 2.03 1.02 14.23
C PHE A 97 0.83 1.97 14.31
N LEU A 98 -0.39 1.47 14.11
CA LEU A 98 -1.62 2.28 14.12
C LEU A 98 -1.99 2.80 15.51
N ASN A 99 -1.52 2.16 16.58
CA ASN A 99 -1.66 2.64 17.94
C ASN A 99 -0.76 3.85 18.27
N LYS A 100 0.21 4.18 17.43
CA LYS A 100 1.03 5.37 17.58
C LYS A 100 0.27 6.62 17.15
N SER A 101 0.73 7.79 17.65
CA SER A 101 0.20 9.08 17.17
C SER A 101 0.47 9.27 15.67
N LEU A 102 -0.32 10.11 15.02
CA LEU A 102 -0.13 10.40 13.60
C LEU A 102 1.28 10.96 13.30
N ASP A 103 1.80 11.83 14.18
CA ASP A 103 3.13 12.40 14.04
C ASP A 103 4.23 11.34 14.12
N GLU A 104 4.14 10.42 15.08
CA GLU A 104 5.08 9.30 15.20
C GLU A 104 5.04 8.40 13.95
N ARG A 105 3.84 8.09 13.45
CA ARG A 105 3.66 7.31 12.23
C ARG A 105 4.29 7.99 11.01
N MET A 106 4.11 9.30 10.88
CA MET A 106 4.71 10.09 9.80
C MET A 106 6.24 10.11 9.90
N GLN A 107 6.80 10.26 11.10
CA GLN A 107 8.26 10.20 11.32
C GLN A 107 8.85 8.85 10.91
N ILE A 108 8.21 7.76 11.32
CA ILE A 108 8.62 6.39 10.93
C ILE A 108 8.61 6.23 9.40
N CYS A 109 7.56 6.67 8.74
CA CYS A 109 7.45 6.59 7.28
C CYS A 109 8.51 7.43 6.56
N ASN A 110 8.83 8.62 7.07
CA ASN A 110 9.90 9.45 6.53
C ASN A 110 11.28 8.78 6.67
N GLU A 111 11.54 8.12 7.78
CA GLU A 111 12.77 7.35 7.98
C GLU A 111 12.86 6.15 7.03
N LEU A 112 11.78 5.41 6.87
CA LEU A 112 11.70 4.29 5.93
C LEU A 112 11.97 4.74 4.49
N ARG A 113 11.40 5.88 4.10
CA ARG A 113 11.66 6.50 2.80
C ARG A 113 13.14 6.83 2.62
N ARG A 114 13.74 7.51 3.59
CA ARG A 114 15.16 7.88 3.54
C ARG A 114 16.07 6.67 3.39
N LYS A 115 15.81 5.60 4.14
CA LYS A 115 16.56 4.33 4.04
C LYS A 115 16.41 3.70 2.66
N SER A 116 15.21 3.72 2.08
CA SER A 116 14.94 3.20 0.75
C SER A 116 15.67 3.99 -0.34
N GLU A 117 15.72 5.32 -0.24
CA GLU A 117 16.45 6.18 -1.18
C GLU A 117 17.97 5.96 -1.09
N GLN A 118 18.51 5.81 0.12
CA GLN A 118 19.93 5.49 0.31
C GLN A 118 20.30 4.13 -0.28
N ALA A 119 19.48 3.11 -0.06
CA ALA A 119 19.70 1.78 -0.63
C ALA A 119 19.71 1.79 -2.17
N LYS A 120 18.85 2.59 -2.80
CA LYS A 120 18.84 2.78 -4.25
C LYS A 120 20.12 3.43 -4.78
N LYS A 121 20.61 4.46 -4.10
CA LYS A 121 21.88 5.13 -4.47
C LYS A 121 23.07 4.19 -4.39
N ILE A 122 23.14 3.34 -3.37
CA ILE A 122 24.20 2.33 -3.22
C ILE A 122 24.13 1.31 -4.38
N LYS A 123 22.93 0.83 -4.72
CA LYS A 123 22.75 -0.12 -5.85
C LYS A 123 23.09 0.48 -7.21
N GLN A 124 22.91 1.79 -7.41
CA GLN A 124 23.26 2.47 -8.66
C GLN A 124 24.77 2.70 -8.82
N ASN A 125 25.51 2.72 -7.72
CA ASN A 125 26.95 2.97 -7.69
C ASN A 125 27.79 1.66 -7.70
N THR A 126 27.13 0.52 -7.76
CA THR A 126 27.74 -0.80 -7.94
C THR A 126 27.38 -1.37 -9.31
#